data_97b270afaa61788d715a56c2296a203e
#
_entry.id   97b270afaa61788d715a56c2296a203e
#
_cell.length_a   1.000
_cell.length_b   1.000
_cell.length_c   1.000
_cell.angle_alpha   90.00
_cell.angle_beta   90.00
_cell.angle_gamma   90.00
#
_symmetry.space_group_name_H-M   'P 1'
#
loop_
_entity.id
_entity.type
_entity.pdbx_description
1 polymer ?
#
loop_
_entity_poly.entity_id
_entity_poly.type
_entity_poly.pdbx_seq_one_letter_code
_entity_poly.pdbx_strand_id
1 'polypeptide(L)'
;MRSIADLSTQPAAATAAAAFSSLPSHRAAAQSASSVGRGYDFPESMLLMSTTDKQGRITHCNQAFEQVSGFSKHELMGQPHNIVRHPDVPSEIFKDLWATIGHGRIWQGTVKNARHGGGHYWVRAYVTPVLQAGKPIGYMSVRARASDQEIAEAQKLYADIVAQRSRAKPRFILHGGRIRVFGWRNQWGKLQRLSLTQRQAVLQLPLVVLALLFPLLGW
;
A
#
# COMPACT_ATOMS: atom_id res chain seq x y z
N MET A 1 -29.17 9.89 -36.57
CA MET A 1 -29.26 9.01 -35.39
C MET A 1 -27.97 8.18 -35.32
N ARG A 2 -26.98 8.61 -34.55
CA ARG A 2 -25.76 7.83 -34.26
C ARG A 2 -25.79 7.52 -32.79
N SER A 3 -25.71 6.23 -32.50
CA SER A 3 -25.81 5.58 -31.20
C SER A 3 -24.75 6.07 -30.26
N ILE A 4 -25.16 6.50 -29.04
CA ILE A 4 -24.32 6.78 -27.87
C ILE A 4 -24.22 5.46 -27.12
N ALA A 5 -23.23 4.66 -27.42
CA ALA A 5 -22.86 3.51 -26.62
C ALA A 5 -21.40 3.13 -26.98
N ASP A 6 -20.43 3.68 -26.28
CA ASP A 6 -19.23 3.00 -25.82
C ASP A 6 -18.32 4.00 -25.11
N LEU A 7 -18.64 4.32 -23.87
CA LEU A 7 -17.71 4.88 -22.91
C LEU A 7 -17.43 3.77 -21.91
N SER A 8 -16.59 2.81 -22.34
CA SER A 8 -16.06 1.77 -21.49
C SER A 8 -15.34 2.40 -20.30
N THR A 9 -15.90 2.16 -19.15
CA THR A 9 -15.43 2.48 -17.82
C THR A 9 -14.07 1.83 -17.56
N GLN A 10 -12.99 2.49 -17.95
CA GLN A 10 -11.69 2.19 -17.33
C GLN A 10 -11.72 2.69 -15.88
N PRO A 11 -11.40 1.85 -14.90
CA PRO A 11 -11.40 2.27 -13.51
C PRO A 11 -10.33 3.37 -13.32
N ALA A 12 -10.73 4.50 -12.76
CA ALA A 12 -9.88 5.66 -12.47
C ALA A 12 -8.60 5.30 -11.69
N ALA A 13 -8.60 4.17 -10.99
CA ALA A 13 -7.47 3.58 -10.29
C ALA A 13 -6.32 3.13 -11.22
N ALA A 14 -6.63 2.62 -12.41
CA ALA A 14 -5.60 2.17 -13.35
C ALA A 14 -4.85 3.36 -13.98
N THR A 15 -5.56 4.44 -14.25
CA THR A 15 -4.99 5.67 -14.81
C THR A 15 -4.11 6.40 -13.80
N ALA A 16 -4.52 6.47 -12.53
CA ALA A 16 -3.70 7.08 -11.48
C ALA A 16 -2.43 6.26 -11.19
N ALA A 17 -2.53 4.93 -11.18
CA ALA A 17 -1.38 4.05 -11.00
C ALA A 17 -0.38 4.13 -12.16
N ALA A 18 -0.87 4.22 -13.41
CA ALA A 18 -0.02 4.36 -14.59
C ALA A 18 0.67 5.73 -14.64
N ALA A 19 -0.03 6.81 -14.34
CA ALA A 19 0.53 8.16 -14.30
C ALA A 19 1.62 8.31 -13.22
N PHE A 20 1.47 7.61 -12.09
CA PHE A 20 2.45 7.64 -11.01
C PHE A 20 3.68 6.75 -11.28
N SER A 21 3.51 5.67 -12.05
CA SER A 21 4.62 4.77 -12.44
C SER A 21 5.49 5.33 -13.55
N SER A 22 4.94 6.18 -14.42
CA SER A 22 5.60 6.74 -15.60
C SER A 22 6.26 8.09 -15.38
N LEU A 23 6.06 8.76 -14.23
CA LEU A 23 6.75 10.01 -13.94
C LEU A 23 8.24 9.72 -13.68
N PRO A 24 9.16 10.41 -14.38
CA PRO A 24 10.58 10.26 -14.14
C PRO A 24 10.88 10.57 -12.68
N SER A 25 11.50 9.63 -11.97
CA SER A 25 12.08 9.92 -10.66
C SER A 25 13.05 11.07 -10.84
N HIS A 26 12.88 12.17 -10.11
CA HIS A 26 13.83 13.27 -10.11
C HIS A 26 15.21 12.74 -9.66
N ARG A 27 15.99 12.29 -10.62
CA ARG A 27 17.37 11.82 -10.47
C ARG A 27 18.35 12.96 -10.19
N ALA A 28 17.87 14.22 -10.20
CA ALA A 28 18.69 15.40 -10.10
C ALA A 28 19.10 15.79 -8.66
N ALA A 29 18.50 15.22 -7.62
CA ALA A 29 18.88 15.51 -6.22
C ALA A 29 19.77 14.42 -5.58
N ALA A 30 20.17 13.38 -6.32
CA ALA A 30 20.96 12.27 -5.79
C ALA A 30 22.48 12.47 -5.91
N GLN A 31 22.98 13.63 -6.25
CA GLN A 31 24.40 13.88 -6.47
C GLN A 31 25.12 14.60 -5.33
N SER A 32 24.71 14.36 -4.07
CA SER A 32 25.65 14.51 -2.95
C SER A 32 25.62 13.24 -2.11
N ALA A 33 26.11 12.17 -2.71
CA ALA A 33 26.23 10.86 -2.07
C ALA A 33 27.49 10.83 -1.18
N SER A 34 27.43 11.42 -0.01
CA SER A 34 28.37 11.12 1.08
C SER A 34 27.84 11.42 2.47
N SER A 35 26.53 11.48 2.67
CA SER A 35 25.93 11.33 4.00
C SER A 35 25.25 9.97 4.08
N VAL A 36 26.04 8.91 4.25
CA VAL A 36 25.53 7.61 4.66
C VAL A 36 24.69 7.78 5.92
N GLY A 37 23.39 7.93 5.71
CA GLY A 37 22.38 7.28 6.47
C GLY A 37 22.03 7.68 7.87
N ARG A 38 22.13 8.93 8.32
CA ARG A 38 21.41 9.28 9.55
C ARG A 38 19.93 9.50 9.22
N GLY A 39 19.08 8.60 9.75
CA GLY A 39 17.65 8.84 9.78
C GLY A 39 17.35 10.13 10.56
N TYR A 40 16.50 10.99 9.99
CA TYR A 40 16.01 12.16 10.73
C TYR A 40 14.93 11.69 11.69
N ASP A 41 15.17 11.92 12.97
CA ASP A 41 14.24 11.56 14.05
C ASP A 41 13.34 12.76 14.41
N PHE A 42 12.10 12.49 14.78
CA PHE A 42 11.12 13.49 15.17
C PHE A 42 10.19 12.92 16.25
N PRO A 43 9.55 13.79 17.09
CA PRO A 43 8.71 13.33 18.19
C PRO A 43 7.53 12.47 17.73
N GLU A 44 7.19 11.44 18.51
CA GLU A 44 6.04 10.55 18.24
C GLU A 44 4.70 11.31 18.22
N SER A 45 4.60 12.39 19.00
CA SER A 45 3.42 13.26 19.03
C SER A 45 3.25 14.10 17.77
N MET A 46 4.27 14.18 16.90
CA MET A 46 4.24 14.97 15.68
C MET A 46 3.57 14.18 14.56
N LEU A 47 2.43 14.67 14.08
CA LEU A 47 1.71 14.09 12.95
C LEU A 47 2.00 14.88 11.67
N LEU A 48 2.48 14.19 10.64
CA LEU A 48 2.71 14.75 9.32
C LEU A 48 1.47 14.53 8.46
N MET A 49 0.89 15.62 7.96
CA MET A 49 -0.35 15.55 7.18
C MET A 49 -0.13 16.14 5.79
N SER A 50 -0.71 15.48 4.79
CA SER A 50 -0.83 16.02 3.44
C SER A 50 -2.11 15.54 2.76
N THR A 51 -2.64 16.35 1.85
CA THR A 51 -3.70 15.95 0.92
C THR A 51 -3.20 16.02 -0.50
N THR A 52 -3.79 15.23 -1.37
CA THR A 52 -3.52 15.26 -2.81
C THR A 52 -4.81 15.26 -3.61
N ASP A 53 -4.72 15.68 -4.85
CA ASP A 53 -5.76 15.46 -5.86
C ASP A 53 -5.80 13.97 -6.29
N LYS A 54 -6.66 13.65 -7.27
CA LYS A 54 -6.78 12.30 -7.85
C LYS A 54 -5.50 11.84 -8.54
N GLN A 55 -4.70 12.75 -9.04
CA GLN A 55 -3.44 12.52 -9.73
C GLN A 55 -2.26 12.35 -8.77
N GLY A 56 -2.51 12.48 -7.46
CA GLY A 56 -1.48 12.37 -6.43
C GLY A 56 -0.60 13.62 -6.31
N ARG A 57 -1.05 14.78 -6.80
CA ARG A 57 -0.38 16.07 -6.60
C ARG A 57 -0.77 16.65 -5.26
N ILE A 58 0.19 17.14 -4.52
CA ILE A 58 0.00 17.71 -3.19
C ILE A 58 -0.83 19.00 -3.29
N THR A 59 -1.99 19.00 -2.63
CA THR A 59 -2.91 20.16 -2.56
C THR A 59 -2.84 20.88 -1.22
N HIS A 60 -2.38 20.18 -0.18
CA HIS A 60 -2.17 20.76 1.14
C HIS A 60 -1.14 19.95 1.92
N CYS A 61 -0.42 20.61 2.82
CA CYS A 61 0.44 19.97 3.83
C CYS A 61 0.46 20.82 5.11
N ASN A 62 0.75 20.17 6.25
CA ASN A 62 0.95 20.89 7.50
C ASN A 62 2.44 21.24 7.72
N GLN A 63 2.68 22.16 8.63
CA GLN A 63 4.03 22.61 8.98
C GLN A 63 4.95 21.47 9.43
N ALA A 64 4.41 20.47 10.15
CA ALA A 64 5.18 19.31 10.57
C ALA A 64 5.73 18.51 9.37
N PHE A 65 4.92 18.37 8.29
CA PHE A 65 5.39 17.70 7.07
C PHE A 65 6.49 18.49 6.36
N GLU A 66 6.40 19.84 6.30
CA GLU A 66 7.45 20.71 5.78
C GLU A 66 8.75 20.53 6.58
N GLN A 67 8.65 20.63 7.90
CA GLN A 67 9.81 20.54 8.80
C GLN A 67 10.53 19.18 8.69
N VAL A 68 9.77 18.07 8.71
CA VAL A 68 10.36 16.72 8.69
C VAL A 68 10.85 16.35 7.30
N SER A 69 10.12 16.71 6.24
CA SER A 69 10.56 16.44 4.86
C SER A 69 11.72 17.34 4.42
N GLY A 70 11.86 18.50 5.04
CA GLY A 70 12.87 19.50 4.67
C GLY A 70 12.52 20.33 3.44
N PHE A 71 11.37 20.08 2.81
CA PHE A 71 10.85 20.88 1.71
C PHE A 71 10.00 22.03 2.26
N SER A 72 10.10 23.19 1.67
CA SER A 72 9.17 24.28 1.93
C SER A 72 7.78 23.97 1.35
N LYS A 73 6.74 24.63 1.88
CA LYS A 73 5.38 24.50 1.35
C LYS A 73 5.32 24.83 -0.15
N HIS A 74 6.02 25.86 -0.58
CA HIS A 74 6.06 26.26 -1.99
C HIS A 74 6.63 25.18 -2.90
N GLU A 75 7.67 24.46 -2.44
CA GLU A 75 8.27 23.34 -3.19
C GLU A 75 7.38 22.09 -3.21
N LEU A 76 6.51 21.92 -2.21
CA LEU A 76 5.62 20.74 -2.11
C LEU A 76 4.34 20.92 -2.91
N MET A 77 3.76 22.14 -2.92
CA MET A 77 2.44 22.36 -3.52
C MET A 77 2.43 22.11 -5.03
N GLY A 78 1.44 21.33 -5.49
CA GLY A 78 1.29 20.94 -6.88
C GLY A 78 2.26 19.86 -7.37
N GLN A 79 3.26 19.50 -6.56
CA GLN A 79 4.20 18.43 -6.92
C GLN A 79 3.57 17.05 -6.71
N PRO A 80 3.97 16.07 -7.52
CA PRO A 80 3.59 14.68 -7.26
C PRO A 80 4.13 14.25 -5.89
N HIS A 81 3.32 13.51 -5.13
CA HIS A 81 3.68 13.10 -3.78
C HIS A 81 4.94 12.21 -3.70
N ASN A 82 5.40 11.66 -4.84
CA ASN A 82 6.65 10.90 -4.94
C ASN A 82 7.92 11.76 -4.74
N ILE A 83 7.79 13.10 -4.63
CA ILE A 83 8.92 14.00 -4.30
C ILE A 83 9.63 13.58 -3.01
N VAL A 84 8.91 13.03 -2.04
CA VAL A 84 9.47 12.52 -0.77
C VAL A 84 9.77 11.02 -0.80
N ARG A 85 9.67 10.36 -1.94
CA ARG A 85 9.88 8.91 -2.02
C ARG A 85 11.36 8.56 -1.91
N HIS A 86 11.72 7.67 -0.97
CA HIS A 86 13.07 7.13 -0.91
C HIS A 86 13.25 5.99 -1.94
N PRO A 87 14.39 5.93 -2.66
CA PRO A 87 14.65 4.91 -3.68
C PRO A 87 14.68 3.47 -3.16
N ASP A 88 15.02 3.27 -1.88
CA ASP A 88 15.02 1.93 -1.25
C ASP A 88 13.64 1.31 -1.13
N VAL A 89 12.56 2.11 -1.24
CA VAL A 89 11.19 1.59 -1.10
C VAL A 89 10.78 0.89 -2.39
N PRO A 90 10.50 -0.43 -2.36
CA PRO A 90 10.08 -1.17 -3.54
C PRO A 90 8.83 -0.58 -4.18
N SER A 91 8.79 -0.58 -5.51
CA SER A 91 7.64 -0.05 -6.27
C SER A 91 6.33 -0.79 -5.95
N GLU A 92 6.41 -2.05 -5.54
CA GLU A 92 5.29 -2.90 -5.16
C GLU A 92 4.50 -2.34 -3.96
N ILE A 93 5.17 -1.66 -3.02
CA ILE A 93 4.52 -0.96 -1.90
C ILE A 93 3.57 0.12 -2.41
N PHE A 94 4.02 0.93 -3.38
CA PHE A 94 3.19 2.00 -3.95
C PHE A 94 2.12 1.46 -4.89
N LYS A 95 2.38 0.36 -5.62
CA LYS A 95 1.35 -0.32 -6.42
C LYS A 95 0.20 -0.81 -5.55
N ASP A 96 0.51 -1.42 -4.40
CA ASP A 96 -0.50 -1.86 -3.43
C ASP A 96 -1.23 -0.67 -2.79
N LEU A 97 -0.51 0.41 -2.45
CA LEU A 97 -1.10 1.64 -1.93
C LEU A 97 -2.15 2.18 -2.90
N TRP A 98 -1.77 2.44 -4.16
CA TRP A 98 -2.67 3.01 -5.16
C TRP A 98 -3.84 2.09 -5.50
N ALA A 99 -3.60 0.79 -5.61
CA ALA A 99 -4.66 -0.20 -5.80
C ALA A 99 -5.67 -0.19 -4.64
N THR A 100 -5.20 0.01 -3.41
CA THR A 100 -6.06 0.03 -2.22
C THR A 100 -6.91 1.29 -2.14
N ILE A 101 -6.27 2.46 -2.19
CA ILE A 101 -6.98 3.73 -2.04
C ILE A 101 -7.85 4.08 -3.25
N GLY A 102 -7.47 3.67 -4.45
CA GLY A 102 -8.26 3.83 -5.66
C GLY A 102 -9.58 3.04 -5.64
N HIS A 103 -9.65 1.96 -4.84
CA HIS A 103 -10.89 1.23 -4.57
C HIS A 103 -11.65 1.74 -3.33
N GLY A 104 -11.35 2.93 -2.85
CA GLY A 104 -12.05 3.55 -1.72
C GLY A 104 -11.67 2.98 -0.35
N ARG A 105 -10.57 2.24 -0.24
CA ARG A 105 -10.13 1.59 1.01
C ARG A 105 -8.95 2.32 1.62
N ILE A 106 -8.78 2.19 2.94
CA ILE A 106 -7.64 2.74 3.67
C ILE A 106 -6.43 1.83 3.46
N TRP A 107 -5.29 2.44 3.17
CA TRP A 107 -3.99 1.79 3.15
C TRP A 107 -3.18 2.17 4.39
N GLN A 108 -2.47 1.20 4.95
CA GLN A 108 -1.56 1.41 6.08
C GLN A 108 -0.23 0.71 5.82
N GLY A 109 0.88 1.38 6.11
CA GLY A 109 2.20 0.76 6.00
C GLY A 109 3.32 1.64 6.51
N THR A 110 4.47 1.00 6.80
CA THR A 110 5.69 1.70 7.20
C THR A 110 6.51 2.02 5.97
N VAL A 111 6.87 3.30 5.81
CA VAL A 111 7.51 3.81 4.59
C VAL A 111 8.75 4.63 4.94
N LYS A 112 9.83 4.40 4.20
CA LYS A 112 11.03 5.23 4.21
C LYS A 112 10.83 6.40 3.25
N ASN A 113 10.99 7.62 3.72
CA ASN A 113 10.92 8.82 2.90
C ASN A 113 12.30 9.47 2.77
N ALA A 114 12.55 10.07 1.62
CA ALA A 114 13.72 10.92 1.40
C ALA A 114 13.46 12.32 1.96
N ARG A 115 14.51 12.95 2.45
CA ARG A 115 14.50 14.32 2.95
C ARG A 115 15.18 15.24 1.95
N HIS A 116 14.66 16.48 1.81
CA HIS A 116 15.34 17.52 1.02
C HIS A 116 16.71 17.82 1.64
N GLY A 117 17.72 18.00 0.80
CA GLY A 117 19.10 18.19 1.26
C GLY A 117 19.83 16.95 1.74
N GLY A 118 19.20 15.76 1.64
CA GLY A 118 19.80 14.46 1.99
C GLY A 118 19.26 13.88 3.28
N GLY A 119 19.54 12.57 3.47
CA GLY A 119 18.99 11.80 4.58
C GLY A 119 17.60 11.22 4.32
N HIS A 120 17.04 10.63 5.36
CA HIS A 120 15.73 9.97 5.26
C HIS A 120 15.01 10.02 6.61
N TYR A 121 13.71 9.71 6.61
CA TYR A 121 12.92 9.51 7.80
C TYR A 121 11.91 8.37 7.59
N TRP A 122 11.57 7.70 8.70
CA TRP A 122 10.63 6.59 8.68
C TRP A 122 9.29 6.99 9.27
N VAL A 123 8.24 6.60 8.59
CA VAL A 123 6.86 6.90 9.01
C VAL A 123 5.97 5.67 8.95
N ARG A 124 5.07 5.54 9.90
CA ARG A 124 3.86 4.73 9.77
C ARG A 124 2.79 5.61 9.12
N ALA A 125 2.43 5.27 7.89
CA ALA A 125 1.51 6.05 7.06
C ALA A 125 0.12 5.41 7.03
N TYR A 126 -0.91 6.26 7.14
CA TYR A 126 -2.31 5.95 6.89
C TYR A 126 -2.76 6.81 5.74
N VAL A 127 -3.22 6.17 4.65
CA VAL A 127 -3.69 6.89 3.46
C VAL A 127 -5.14 6.51 3.22
N THR A 128 -6.01 7.52 3.20
CA THR A 128 -7.44 7.36 3.02
C THR A 128 -7.93 8.17 1.82
N PRO A 129 -8.85 7.63 1.00
CA PRO A 129 -9.49 8.40 -0.05
C PRO A 129 -10.46 9.43 0.56
N VAL A 130 -10.48 10.62 0.00
CA VAL A 130 -11.50 11.64 0.23
C VAL A 130 -12.59 11.41 -0.81
N LEU A 131 -13.78 11.01 -0.34
CA LEU A 131 -14.89 10.64 -1.23
C LEU A 131 -15.90 11.76 -1.37
N GLN A 132 -16.39 11.96 -2.58
CA GLN A 132 -17.56 12.77 -2.89
C GLN A 132 -18.52 11.94 -3.75
N ALA A 133 -19.75 11.81 -3.34
CA ALA A 133 -20.75 10.95 -4.00
C ALA A 133 -20.21 9.51 -4.27
N GLY A 134 -19.49 8.93 -3.31
CA GLY A 134 -18.92 7.59 -3.39
C GLY A 134 -17.67 7.45 -4.28
N LYS A 135 -17.19 8.53 -4.90
CA LYS A 135 -16.01 8.52 -5.78
C LYS A 135 -14.86 9.27 -5.13
N PRO A 136 -13.62 8.76 -5.21
CA PRO A 136 -12.45 9.50 -4.74
C PRO A 136 -12.27 10.82 -5.50
N ILE A 137 -12.17 11.93 -4.76
CA ILE A 137 -11.83 13.25 -5.29
C ILE A 137 -10.39 13.65 -4.98
N GLY A 138 -9.75 12.92 -4.09
CA GLY A 138 -8.38 13.10 -3.65
C GLY A 138 -8.04 12.11 -2.55
N TYR A 139 -6.88 12.28 -1.94
CA TYR A 139 -6.40 11.40 -0.89
C TYR A 139 -5.82 12.21 0.25
N MET A 140 -6.02 11.74 1.48
CA MET A 140 -5.42 12.29 2.68
C MET A 140 -4.44 11.28 3.27
N SER A 141 -3.27 11.72 3.64
CA SER A 141 -2.26 10.93 4.31
C SER A 141 -1.91 11.54 5.66
N VAL A 142 -2.03 10.74 6.71
CA VAL A 142 -1.56 11.04 8.06
C VAL A 142 -0.41 10.09 8.38
N ARG A 143 0.68 10.62 8.90
CA ARG A 143 1.90 9.87 9.19
C ARG A 143 2.37 10.19 10.59
N ALA A 144 2.69 9.14 11.34
CA ALA A 144 3.39 9.22 12.62
C ALA A 144 4.81 8.67 12.47
N ARG A 145 5.69 8.96 13.43
CA ARG A 145 6.99 8.31 13.51
C ARG A 145 6.81 6.79 13.58
N ALA A 146 7.60 6.06 12.81
CA ALA A 146 7.64 4.61 12.92
C ALA A 146 8.54 4.19 14.11
N SER A 147 8.13 3.16 14.84
CA SER A 147 8.95 2.55 15.88
C SER A 147 10.11 1.74 15.27
N ASP A 148 11.13 1.47 16.05
CA ASP A 148 12.28 0.66 15.59
C ASP A 148 11.86 -0.75 15.15
N GLN A 149 10.85 -1.34 15.82
CA GLN A 149 10.28 -2.61 15.41
C GLN A 149 9.61 -2.52 14.03
N GLU A 150 8.78 -1.50 13.80
CA GLU A 150 8.12 -1.28 12.51
C GLU A 150 9.12 -1.03 11.38
N ILE A 151 10.22 -0.34 11.68
CA ILE A 151 11.32 -0.11 10.74
C ILE A 151 12.00 -1.43 10.38
N ALA A 152 12.34 -2.26 11.36
CA ALA A 152 12.98 -3.56 11.13
C ALA A 152 12.08 -4.50 10.30
N GLU A 153 10.77 -4.54 10.61
CA GLU A 153 9.78 -5.30 9.85
C GLU A 153 9.66 -4.81 8.40
N ALA A 154 9.64 -3.49 8.19
CA ALA A 154 9.58 -2.90 6.86
C ALA A 154 10.85 -3.18 6.05
N GLN A 155 12.03 -3.09 6.64
CA GLN A 155 13.30 -3.42 5.99
C GLN A 155 13.34 -4.88 5.54
N LYS A 156 12.90 -5.80 6.41
CA LYS A 156 12.77 -7.22 6.06
C LYS A 156 11.79 -7.42 4.91
N LEU A 157 10.62 -6.78 4.99
CA LEU A 157 9.62 -6.85 3.91
C LEU A 157 10.20 -6.35 2.57
N TYR A 158 10.95 -5.24 2.58
CA TYR A 158 11.56 -4.71 1.36
C TYR A 158 12.58 -5.68 0.77
N ALA A 159 13.42 -6.29 1.60
CA ALA A 159 14.35 -7.33 1.17
C ALA A 159 13.62 -8.55 0.58
N ASP A 160 12.54 -9.01 1.22
CA ASP A 160 11.72 -10.13 0.75
C ASP A 160 11.03 -9.82 -0.59
N ILE A 161 10.53 -8.59 -0.79
CA ILE A 161 9.94 -8.14 -2.06
C ILE A 161 10.99 -8.17 -3.18
N VAL A 162 12.17 -7.64 -2.93
CA VAL A 162 13.25 -7.63 -3.92
C VAL A 162 13.69 -9.06 -4.25
N ALA A 163 13.86 -9.91 -3.23
CA ALA A 163 14.28 -11.30 -3.40
C ALA A 163 13.26 -12.17 -4.16
N GLN A 164 11.96 -11.82 -4.12
CA GLN A 164 10.97 -12.59 -4.88
C GLN A 164 10.85 -12.17 -6.36
N ARG A 165 11.43 -11.05 -6.79
CA ARG A 165 11.37 -10.60 -8.20
C ARG A 165 11.99 -11.60 -9.19
N SER A 166 13.02 -12.33 -8.76
CA SER A 166 13.68 -13.37 -9.54
C SER A 166 12.95 -14.72 -9.56
N ARG A 167 11.84 -14.87 -8.84
CA ARG A 167 11.09 -16.12 -8.73
C ARG A 167 10.00 -16.23 -9.79
N ALA A 168 9.83 -17.40 -10.36
CA ALA A 168 8.76 -17.69 -11.33
C ALA A 168 7.34 -17.53 -10.72
N LYS A 169 7.21 -17.77 -9.41
CA LYS A 169 5.94 -17.58 -8.67
C LYS A 169 6.19 -16.77 -7.40
N PRO A 170 5.39 -15.73 -7.14
CA PRO A 170 5.52 -14.95 -5.91
C PRO A 170 5.13 -15.81 -4.70
N ARG A 171 5.85 -15.67 -3.58
CA ARG A 171 5.54 -16.33 -2.30
C ARG A 171 4.39 -15.66 -1.57
N PHE A 172 4.24 -14.38 -1.76
CA PHE A 172 3.20 -13.56 -1.15
C PHE A 172 2.81 -12.40 -2.07
N ILE A 173 1.67 -11.79 -1.81
CA ILE A 173 1.25 -10.52 -2.40
C ILE A 173 0.98 -9.51 -1.29
N LEU A 174 1.06 -8.23 -1.64
CA LEU A 174 0.62 -7.15 -0.78
C LEU A 174 -0.87 -6.89 -1.01
N HIS A 175 -1.57 -6.55 0.06
CA HIS A 175 -2.97 -6.14 0.00
C HIS A 175 -3.32 -5.21 1.15
N GLY A 176 -3.48 -3.91 0.85
CA GLY A 176 -3.75 -2.89 1.85
C GLY A 176 -2.61 -2.70 2.86
N GLY A 177 -1.36 -2.82 2.41
CA GLY A 177 -0.16 -2.74 3.24
C GLY A 177 0.17 -4.02 4.02
N ARG A 178 -0.62 -5.09 3.86
CA ARG A 178 -0.42 -6.36 4.58
C ARG A 178 0.05 -7.45 3.64
N ILE A 179 0.90 -8.35 4.17
CA ILE A 179 1.36 -9.53 3.46
C ILE A 179 0.24 -10.57 3.42
N ARG A 180 -0.09 -11.09 2.23
CA ARG A 180 -0.91 -12.26 2.02
C ARG A 180 -0.07 -13.38 1.41
N VAL A 181 0.14 -14.42 2.18
CA VAL A 181 0.89 -15.60 1.73
C VAL A 181 -0.03 -16.53 0.94
N PHE A 182 0.46 -17.03 -0.21
CA PHE A 182 -0.21 -18.09 -0.97
C PHE A 182 0.02 -19.42 -0.26
N GLY A 183 -1.04 -20.14 0.04
CA GLY A 183 -0.93 -21.47 0.63
C GLY A 183 -2.22 -21.94 1.31
N TRP A 184 -2.22 -23.20 1.76
CA TRP A 184 -3.35 -23.86 2.43
C TRP A 184 -3.89 -23.06 3.64
N ARG A 185 -3.04 -22.33 4.35
CA ARG A 185 -3.46 -21.44 5.47
C ARG A 185 -4.48 -20.37 5.05
N ASN A 186 -4.55 -20.01 3.77
CA ASN A 186 -5.54 -19.07 3.26
C ASN A 186 -6.94 -19.73 3.07
N GLN A 187 -7.03 -21.05 3.00
CA GLN A 187 -8.30 -21.79 2.96
C GLN A 187 -9.05 -21.68 4.30
N TRP A 188 -8.32 -21.68 5.42
CA TRP A 188 -8.93 -21.48 6.75
C TRP A 188 -9.58 -20.10 6.89
N GLY A 189 -9.01 -19.05 6.30
CA GLY A 189 -9.61 -17.71 6.27
C GLY A 189 -10.90 -17.65 5.43
N LYS A 190 -11.04 -18.51 4.40
CA LYS A 190 -12.29 -18.65 3.66
C LYS A 190 -13.36 -19.38 4.50
N LEU A 191 -12.96 -20.39 5.26
CA LEU A 191 -13.87 -21.10 6.17
C LEU A 191 -14.46 -20.19 7.25
N GLN A 192 -13.67 -19.24 7.76
CA GLN A 192 -14.11 -18.27 8.76
C GLN A 192 -15.13 -17.23 8.21
N ARG A 193 -15.18 -17.05 6.88
CA ARG A 193 -16.14 -16.13 6.21
C ARG A 193 -17.45 -16.81 5.82
N LEU A 194 -17.55 -18.13 5.98
CA LEU A 194 -18.77 -18.89 5.74
C LEU A 194 -19.78 -18.61 6.86
N SER A 195 -21.06 -18.57 6.53
CA SER A 195 -22.14 -18.51 7.52
C SER A 195 -22.07 -19.74 8.44
N LEU A 196 -22.66 -19.65 9.63
CA LEU A 196 -22.68 -20.77 10.57
C LEU A 196 -23.23 -22.05 9.95
N THR A 197 -24.28 -21.96 9.15
CA THR A 197 -24.88 -23.09 8.41
C THR A 197 -23.93 -23.70 7.38
N GLN A 198 -23.18 -22.87 6.65
CA GLN A 198 -22.18 -23.35 5.70
C GLN A 198 -20.97 -23.99 6.38
N ARG A 199 -20.54 -23.50 7.56
CA ARG A 199 -19.49 -24.13 8.36
C ARG A 199 -19.90 -25.51 8.84
N GLN A 200 -21.13 -25.67 9.32
CA GLN A 200 -21.66 -26.96 9.74
C GLN A 200 -21.73 -27.94 8.58
N ALA A 201 -22.18 -27.52 7.41
CA ALA A 201 -22.22 -28.36 6.22
C ALA A 201 -20.81 -28.86 5.81
N VAL A 202 -19.79 -28.00 5.82
CA VAL A 202 -18.41 -28.39 5.49
C VAL A 202 -17.84 -29.37 6.52
N LEU A 203 -18.16 -29.22 7.81
CA LEU A 203 -17.70 -30.12 8.86
C LEU A 203 -18.42 -31.47 8.83
N GLN A 204 -19.67 -31.51 8.37
CA GLN A 204 -20.46 -32.76 8.28
C GLN A 204 -20.16 -33.57 7.02
N LEU A 205 -19.67 -32.90 5.94
CA LEU A 205 -19.41 -33.58 4.67
C LEU A 205 -18.49 -34.81 4.79
N PRO A 206 -17.36 -34.77 5.54
CA PRO A 206 -16.51 -35.94 5.72
C PRO A 206 -17.21 -37.10 6.46
N LEU A 207 -18.06 -36.77 7.43
CA LEU A 207 -18.82 -37.77 8.21
C LEU A 207 -19.86 -38.46 7.34
N VAL A 208 -20.56 -37.71 6.49
CA VAL A 208 -21.53 -38.26 5.54
C VAL A 208 -20.84 -39.15 4.51
N VAL A 209 -19.70 -38.73 3.98
CA VAL A 209 -18.90 -39.53 3.03
C VAL A 209 -18.41 -40.82 3.69
N LEU A 210 -17.92 -40.73 4.93
CA LEU A 210 -17.48 -41.90 5.69
C LEU A 210 -18.63 -42.89 5.95
N ALA A 211 -19.82 -42.37 6.31
CA ALA A 211 -21.02 -43.19 6.53
C ALA A 211 -21.52 -43.89 5.27
N LEU A 212 -21.36 -43.25 4.10
CA LEU A 212 -21.72 -43.85 2.81
C LEU A 212 -20.69 -44.88 2.31
N LEU A 213 -19.42 -44.74 2.68
CA LEU A 213 -18.36 -45.66 2.29
C LEU A 213 -18.28 -46.88 3.23
N PHE A 214 -18.74 -46.75 4.47
CA PHE A 214 -18.67 -47.83 5.48
C PHE A 214 -19.34 -49.13 5.03
N PRO A 215 -20.57 -49.16 4.46
CA PRO A 215 -21.19 -50.38 3.98
C PRO A 215 -20.53 -50.98 2.73
N LEU A 216 -19.72 -50.20 1.98
CA LEU A 216 -19.00 -50.68 0.79
C LEU A 216 -17.68 -51.38 1.13
N LEU A 217 -17.17 -51.23 2.36
CA LEU A 217 -15.95 -51.85 2.85
C LEU A 217 -16.15 -53.25 3.46
N GLY A 218 -17.37 -53.80 3.41
CA GLY A 218 -17.65 -55.22 3.66
C GLY A 218 -17.33 -55.68 5.07
N TRP A 219 -18.02 -55.15 6.09
CA TRP A 219 -18.16 -55.73 7.42
C TRP A 219 -19.61 -56.02 7.70
#